data_64d79a85a01b50fca268f4216e677161
#
_entry.id   64d79a85a01b50fca268f4216e677161
#
_cell.length_a   1.000
_cell.length_b   1.000
_cell.length_c   1.000
_cell.angle_alpha   90.00
_cell.angle_beta   90.00
_cell.angle_gamma   90.00
#
_symmetry.space_group_name_H-M   'P 1'
#
loop_
_entity.id
_entity.type
_entity.pdbx_description
1 polymer ?
#
loop_
_entity_poly.entity_id
_entity_poly.type
_entity_poly.pdbx_seq_one_letter_code
_entity_poly.pdbx_strand_id
1 'polypeptide(L)'
;MEGFADKVAAVTGAGSGIGRALAVELARSGARLAISDVDVQGLAQTERFLHKIGAEVRADRIDVTERAEFLAYADTVKEHFGRVNQIYNIAGIAFVGDIEVSQFKDIERVMDVDYWGVVNGTKAFLPHLIASGDGHVINMSSMFGLFGVPGQAAYNSAKFAVRGFTEALRQEMALAGHPVAVTVVHPGYVKTAIARNAGAAEGVDKEAGIKVFNRVAITSAHRAARTILKAVHRKKARVLVGLDARAFDLLVRVSPTGYGRILGPMTARFQSSSR
;
A
#
# COMPACT_ATOMS: atom_id res chain seq x y z
N MET A 1 20.16 -4.15 -4.98
CA MET A 1 19.77 -5.47 -4.39
C MET A 1 19.70 -6.47 -5.52
N GLU A 2 20.41 -7.56 -5.40
CA GLU A 2 20.37 -8.65 -6.39
C GLU A 2 18.97 -9.29 -6.42
N GLY A 3 18.53 -9.76 -7.59
CA GLY A 3 17.27 -10.49 -7.76
C GLY A 3 16.08 -9.70 -8.33
N PHE A 4 16.27 -8.43 -8.68
CA PHE A 4 15.26 -7.65 -9.40
C PHE A 4 15.69 -7.28 -10.83
N ALA A 5 16.95 -7.56 -11.18
CA ALA A 5 17.43 -7.38 -12.55
C ALA A 5 16.52 -8.14 -13.54
N ASP A 6 16.17 -7.46 -14.64
CA ASP A 6 15.28 -7.96 -15.69
C ASP A 6 13.85 -8.32 -15.27
N LYS A 7 13.45 -8.08 -14.02
CA LYS A 7 12.04 -8.20 -13.61
C LYS A 7 11.25 -7.01 -14.11
N VAL A 8 10.04 -7.27 -14.56
CA VAL A 8 9.05 -6.23 -14.84
C VAL A 8 8.16 -6.07 -13.61
N ALA A 9 8.14 -4.88 -13.02
CA ALA A 9 7.37 -4.57 -11.84
C ALA A 9 6.37 -3.44 -12.12
N ALA A 10 5.08 -3.72 -11.91
CA ALA A 10 4.04 -2.71 -11.91
C ALA A 10 3.88 -2.15 -10.48
N VAL A 11 3.78 -0.81 -10.34
CA VAL A 11 3.67 -0.12 -9.05
C VAL A 11 2.57 0.93 -9.13
N THR A 12 1.48 0.75 -8.38
CA THR A 12 0.43 1.76 -8.23
C THR A 12 0.75 2.73 -7.10
N GLY A 13 0.17 3.94 -7.13
CA GLY A 13 0.49 4.96 -6.12
C GLY A 13 1.94 5.45 -6.22
N ALA A 14 2.52 5.39 -7.42
CA ALA A 14 3.93 5.70 -7.64
C ALA A 14 4.24 7.20 -7.68
N GLY A 15 3.23 8.06 -7.70
CA GLY A 15 3.37 9.51 -7.71
C GLY A 15 4.00 10.07 -6.42
N SER A 16 3.96 9.35 -5.31
CA SER A 16 4.50 9.84 -4.03
C SER A 16 4.90 8.73 -3.05
N GLY A 17 5.41 9.11 -1.89
CA GLY A 17 5.53 8.26 -0.70
C GLY A 17 6.27 6.94 -0.90
N ILE A 18 5.66 5.86 -0.42
CA ILE A 18 6.23 4.50 -0.49
C ILE A 18 6.28 4.01 -1.93
N GLY A 19 5.25 4.28 -2.76
CA GLY A 19 5.18 3.85 -4.16
C GLY A 19 6.34 4.43 -4.97
N ARG A 20 6.57 5.76 -4.89
CA ARG A 20 7.75 6.40 -5.51
C ARG A 20 9.06 5.79 -5.02
N ALA A 21 9.19 5.62 -3.70
CA ALA A 21 10.42 5.07 -3.13
C ALA A 21 10.67 3.61 -3.58
N LEU A 22 9.61 2.80 -3.72
CA LEU A 22 9.70 1.44 -4.27
C LEU A 22 10.15 1.47 -5.73
N ALA A 23 9.53 2.32 -6.57
CA ALA A 23 9.91 2.45 -7.97
C ALA A 23 11.40 2.83 -8.12
N VAL A 24 11.88 3.80 -7.33
CA VAL A 24 13.30 4.22 -7.35
C VAL A 24 14.25 3.08 -6.90
N GLU A 25 13.93 2.36 -5.83
CA GLU A 25 14.77 1.27 -5.34
C GLU A 25 14.74 0.04 -6.28
N LEU A 26 13.61 -0.26 -6.92
CA LEU A 26 13.47 -1.29 -7.96
C LEU A 26 14.31 -0.93 -9.19
N ALA A 27 14.22 0.31 -9.68
CA ALA A 27 15.03 0.79 -10.79
C ALA A 27 16.54 0.67 -10.53
N ARG A 28 16.99 1.09 -9.33
CA ARG A 28 18.38 0.93 -8.88
C ARG A 28 18.83 -0.53 -8.82
N SER A 29 17.90 -1.44 -8.75
CA SER A 29 18.15 -2.89 -8.72
C SER A 29 17.99 -3.54 -10.10
N GLY A 30 17.86 -2.75 -11.18
CA GLY A 30 17.80 -3.19 -12.56
C GLY A 30 16.42 -3.68 -13.03
N ALA A 31 15.34 -3.38 -12.30
CA ALA A 31 14.00 -3.72 -12.73
C ALA A 31 13.49 -2.76 -13.82
N ARG A 32 12.68 -3.27 -14.74
CA ARG A 32 11.86 -2.51 -15.69
C ARG A 32 10.53 -2.16 -15.03
N LEU A 33 10.01 -0.96 -15.25
CA LEU A 33 8.94 -0.43 -14.42
C LEU A 33 7.73 0.05 -15.22
N ALA A 34 6.55 -0.43 -14.82
CA ALA A 34 5.27 0.20 -15.13
C ALA A 34 4.79 0.94 -13.87
N ILE A 35 4.74 2.25 -13.90
CA ILE A 35 4.32 3.06 -12.75
C ILE A 35 2.97 3.74 -13.04
N SER A 36 2.10 3.80 -12.04
CA SER A 36 0.81 4.45 -12.20
C SER A 36 0.37 5.23 -10.96
N ASP A 37 -0.37 6.31 -11.19
CA ASP A 37 -0.98 7.14 -10.16
C ASP A 37 -2.10 7.97 -10.79
N VAL A 38 -3.06 8.46 -9.99
CA VAL A 38 -4.03 9.48 -10.40
C VAL A 38 -3.42 10.89 -10.39
N ASP A 39 -2.39 11.12 -9.54
CA ASP A 39 -1.61 12.36 -9.49
C ASP A 39 -0.60 12.39 -10.64
N VAL A 40 -1.02 12.99 -11.77
CA VAL A 40 -0.21 13.11 -12.99
C VAL A 40 1.10 13.88 -12.72
N GLN A 41 1.06 14.91 -11.87
CA GLN A 41 2.25 15.72 -11.58
C GLN A 41 3.27 14.94 -10.74
N GLY A 42 2.79 14.27 -9.70
CA GLY A 42 3.61 13.38 -8.88
C GLY A 42 4.19 12.23 -9.68
N LEU A 43 3.39 11.62 -10.56
CA LEU A 43 3.82 10.53 -11.44
C LEU A 43 4.92 10.98 -12.41
N ALA A 44 4.73 12.11 -13.11
CA ALA A 44 5.72 12.68 -14.02
C ALA A 44 7.03 13.05 -13.28
N GLN A 45 6.96 13.47 -12.03
CA GLN A 45 8.15 13.70 -11.21
C GLN A 45 8.90 12.39 -10.94
N THR A 46 8.18 11.32 -10.62
CA THR A 46 8.77 9.99 -10.39
C THR A 46 9.41 9.46 -11.66
N GLU A 47 8.73 9.53 -12.79
CA GLU A 47 9.24 9.13 -14.11
C GLU A 47 10.56 9.83 -14.46
N ARG A 48 10.64 11.15 -14.25
CA ARG A 48 11.90 11.89 -14.45
C ARG A 48 13.04 11.38 -13.56
N PHE A 49 12.77 10.98 -12.31
CA PHE A 49 13.78 10.39 -11.45
C PHE A 49 14.25 9.02 -11.98
N LEU A 50 13.33 8.22 -12.50
CA LEU A 50 13.63 6.89 -13.04
C LEU A 50 14.47 6.99 -14.31
N HIS A 51 14.13 7.90 -15.22
CA HIS A 51 14.96 8.18 -16.42
C HIS A 51 16.36 8.65 -16.08
N LYS A 52 16.54 9.51 -15.05
CA LYS A 52 17.87 9.97 -14.60
C LYS A 52 18.79 8.84 -14.12
N ILE A 53 18.22 7.74 -13.64
CA ILE A 53 19.00 6.56 -13.23
C ILE A 53 19.05 5.48 -14.31
N GLY A 54 18.61 5.79 -15.53
CA GLY A 54 18.70 4.91 -16.69
C GLY A 54 17.70 3.75 -16.70
N ALA A 55 16.61 3.85 -15.93
CA ALA A 55 15.60 2.78 -15.89
C ALA A 55 14.70 2.82 -17.13
N GLU A 56 14.35 1.64 -17.65
CA GLU A 56 13.25 1.47 -18.59
C GLU A 56 11.93 1.60 -17.83
N VAL A 57 11.15 2.64 -18.16
CA VAL A 57 9.92 2.98 -17.45
C VAL A 57 8.79 3.36 -18.40
N ARG A 58 7.59 2.87 -18.08
CA ARG A 58 6.33 3.30 -18.63
C ARG A 58 5.48 3.92 -17.50
N ALA A 59 4.93 5.10 -17.72
CA ALA A 59 4.13 5.85 -16.76
C ALA A 59 2.73 6.11 -17.32
N ASP A 60 1.70 5.64 -16.63
CA ASP A 60 0.31 5.78 -17.04
C ASP A 60 -0.54 6.37 -15.90
N ARG A 61 -1.43 7.33 -16.22
CA ARG A 61 -2.45 7.76 -15.28
C ARG A 61 -3.51 6.66 -15.16
N ILE A 62 -3.65 6.09 -13.96
CA ILE A 62 -4.65 5.05 -13.67
C ILE A 62 -5.36 5.38 -12.37
N ASP A 63 -6.69 5.40 -12.40
CA ASP A 63 -7.49 5.32 -11.18
C ASP A 63 -7.72 3.85 -10.85
N VAL A 64 -7.21 3.40 -9.71
CA VAL A 64 -7.32 1.99 -9.28
C VAL A 64 -8.76 1.55 -9.01
N THR A 65 -9.70 2.49 -8.90
CA THR A 65 -11.14 2.21 -8.71
C THR A 65 -11.83 1.86 -10.03
N GLU A 66 -11.26 2.30 -11.17
CA GLU A 66 -11.81 2.08 -12.51
C GLU A 66 -11.40 0.71 -13.04
N ARG A 67 -12.21 -0.32 -12.74
CA ARG A 67 -11.89 -1.73 -13.00
C ARG A 67 -11.56 -2.02 -14.46
N ALA A 68 -12.35 -1.52 -15.41
CA ALA A 68 -12.15 -1.78 -16.83
C ALA A 68 -10.84 -1.16 -17.33
N GLU A 69 -10.54 0.07 -16.91
CA GLU A 69 -9.28 0.75 -17.22
C GLU A 69 -8.09 -0.02 -16.66
N PHE A 70 -8.20 -0.52 -15.43
CA PHE A 70 -7.10 -1.25 -14.78
C PHE A 70 -6.84 -2.61 -15.45
N LEU A 71 -7.87 -3.32 -15.91
CA LEU A 71 -7.72 -4.56 -16.67
C LEU A 71 -7.00 -4.30 -17.99
N ALA A 72 -7.43 -3.30 -18.77
CA ALA A 72 -6.77 -2.92 -20.01
C ALA A 72 -5.32 -2.44 -19.80
N TYR A 73 -5.05 -1.74 -18.69
CA TYR A 73 -3.70 -1.35 -18.32
C TYR A 73 -2.76 -2.54 -18.11
N ALA A 74 -3.20 -3.60 -17.45
CA ALA A 74 -2.38 -4.78 -17.22
C ALA A 74 -1.97 -5.46 -18.53
N ASP A 75 -2.89 -5.55 -19.51
CA ASP A 75 -2.60 -6.08 -20.85
C ASP A 75 -1.59 -5.17 -21.58
N THR A 76 -1.79 -3.86 -21.53
CA THR A 76 -0.87 -2.88 -22.13
C THR A 76 0.56 -2.97 -21.54
N VAL A 77 0.68 -3.17 -20.23
CA VAL A 77 1.98 -3.38 -19.57
C VAL A 77 2.65 -4.66 -20.05
N LYS A 78 1.87 -5.75 -20.15
CA LYS A 78 2.38 -7.03 -20.66
C LYS A 78 2.81 -6.93 -22.13
N GLU A 79 2.07 -6.23 -22.96
CA GLU A 79 2.42 -6.00 -24.37
C GLU A 79 3.72 -5.19 -24.49
N HIS A 80 3.86 -4.12 -23.71
CA HIS A 80 5.01 -3.23 -23.75
C HIS A 80 6.31 -3.93 -23.32
N PHE A 81 6.28 -4.69 -22.22
CA PHE A 81 7.48 -5.32 -21.65
C PHE A 81 7.66 -6.80 -22.03
N GLY A 82 6.68 -7.42 -22.71
CA GLY A 82 6.68 -8.84 -23.07
C GLY A 82 6.28 -9.77 -21.92
N ARG A 83 6.43 -9.35 -20.68
CA ARG A 83 6.05 -10.09 -19.45
C ARG A 83 5.82 -9.17 -18.28
N VAL A 84 5.18 -9.68 -17.20
CA VAL A 84 5.09 -8.99 -15.91
C VAL A 84 5.41 -9.97 -14.79
N ASN A 85 6.33 -9.63 -13.90
CA ASN A 85 6.75 -10.48 -12.78
C ASN A 85 6.16 -10.04 -11.44
N GLN A 86 5.90 -8.74 -11.24
CA GLN A 86 5.50 -8.22 -9.94
C GLN A 86 4.42 -7.15 -10.08
N ILE A 87 3.44 -7.19 -9.18
CA ILE A 87 2.50 -6.09 -8.95
C ILE A 87 2.61 -5.61 -7.50
N TYR A 88 2.84 -4.32 -7.32
CA TYR A 88 2.84 -3.63 -6.05
C TYR A 88 1.58 -2.76 -5.98
N ASN A 89 0.54 -3.24 -5.32
CA ASN A 89 -0.69 -2.52 -5.06
C ASN A 89 -0.47 -1.58 -3.86
N ILE A 90 0.02 -0.36 -4.14
CA ILE A 90 0.45 0.62 -3.12
C ILE A 90 -0.50 1.81 -3.02
N ALA A 91 -1.25 2.12 -4.08
CA ALA A 91 -2.24 3.20 -4.06
C ALA A 91 -3.15 3.07 -2.85
N GLY A 92 -3.44 4.18 -2.21
CA GLY A 92 -4.29 4.22 -1.03
C GLY A 92 -4.44 5.63 -0.48
N ILE A 93 -5.53 5.86 0.20
CA ILE A 93 -5.90 7.11 0.85
C ILE A 93 -6.13 6.88 2.34
N ALA A 94 -6.21 7.96 3.11
CA ALA A 94 -6.63 7.91 4.51
C ALA A 94 -7.85 8.81 4.71
N PHE A 95 -8.64 8.48 5.71
CA PHE A 95 -9.76 9.28 6.17
C PHE A 95 -9.80 9.23 7.69
N VAL A 96 -10.11 10.37 8.32
CA VAL A 96 -10.21 10.51 9.78
C VAL A 96 -11.60 11.04 10.14
N GLY A 97 -12.31 10.28 10.95
CA GLY A 97 -13.63 10.66 11.47
C GLY A 97 -14.24 9.53 12.27
N ASP A 98 -14.93 9.89 13.36
CA ASP A 98 -15.73 8.92 14.11
C ASP A 98 -16.89 8.46 13.24
N ILE A 99 -17.34 7.22 13.43
CA ILE A 99 -18.37 6.61 12.57
C ILE A 99 -19.70 7.38 12.64
N GLU A 100 -19.98 8.01 13.78
CA GLU A 100 -21.19 8.80 14.02
C GLU A 100 -21.30 10.00 13.06
N VAL A 101 -20.19 10.64 12.72
CA VAL A 101 -20.14 11.85 11.88
C VAL A 101 -19.62 11.59 10.47
N SER A 102 -19.10 10.40 10.20
CA SER A 102 -18.60 10.03 8.87
C SER A 102 -19.74 9.76 7.90
N GLN A 103 -19.68 10.32 6.70
CA GLN A 103 -20.68 10.07 5.67
C GLN A 103 -20.38 8.75 4.94
N PHE A 104 -21.44 8.07 4.46
CA PHE A 104 -21.27 6.82 3.69
C PHE A 104 -20.31 6.95 2.52
N LYS A 105 -20.42 8.05 1.76
CA LYS A 105 -19.51 8.33 0.61
C LYS A 105 -18.03 8.33 0.98
N ASP A 106 -17.68 8.75 2.22
CA ASP A 106 -16.30 8.82 2.68
C ASP A 106 -15.79 7.40 3.02
N ILE A 107 -16.64 6.58 3.62
CA ILE A 107 -16.36 5.18 3.92
C ILE A 107 -16.22 4.39 2.61
N GLU A 108 -17.16 4.55 1.68
CA GLU A 108 -17.16 3.93 0.36
C GLU A 108 -15.90 4.31 -0.42
N ARG A 109 -15.55 5.61 -0.45
CA ARG A 109 -14.34 6.09 -1.14
C ARG A 109 -13.07 5.43 -0.63
N VAL A 110 -12.94 5.24 0.70
CA VAL A 110 -11.79 4.55 1.30
C VAL A 110 -11.79 3.07 0.89
N MET A 111 -12.95 2.42 0.92
CA MET A 111 -13.08 1.01 0.50
C MET A 111 -12.76 0.84 -0.99
N ASP A 112 -13.22 1.75 -1.84
CA ASP A 112 -12.99 1.69 -3.28
C ASP A 112 -11.50 1.79 -3.62
N VAL A 113 -10.81 2.75 -3.03
CA VAL A 113 -9.38 2.93 -3.32
C VAL A 113 -8.53 1.86 -2.63
N ASP A 114 -8.72 1.67 -1.32
CA ASP A 114 -7.79 0.92 -0.48
C ASP A 114 -8.01 -0.60 -0.52
N TYR A 115 -9.24 -1.05 -0.78
CA TYR A 115 -9.57 -2.46 -0.91
C TYR A 115 -9.85 -2.86 -2.36
N TRP A 116 -10.85 -2.25 -3.02
CA TRP A 116 -11.17 -2.61 -4.39
C TRP A 116 -10.04 -2.31 -5.36
N GLY A 117 -9.28 -1.23 -5.15
CA GLY A 117 -8.06 -0.96 -5.94
C GLY A 117 -7.04 -2.08 -5.85
N VAL A 118 -6.84 -2.67 -4.66
CA VAL A 118 -5.96 -3.84 -4.46
C VAL A 118 -6.53 -5.09 -5.16
N VAL A 119 -7.83 -5.32 -5.06
CA VAL A 119 -8.51 -6.45 -5.74
C VAL A 119 -8.41 -6.30 -7.25
N ASN A 120 -8.69 -5.11 -7.79
CA ASN A 120 -8.61 -4.82 -9.22
C ASN A 120 -7.20 -5.06 -9.76
N GLY A 121 -6.18 -4.49 -9.12
CA GLY A 121 -4.79 -4.67 -9.52
C GLY A 121 -4.33 -6.14 -9.43
N THR A 122 -4.71 -6.83 -8.36
CA THR A 122 -4.41 -8.25 -8.22
C THR A 122 -5.05 -9.07 -9.34
N LYS A 123 -6.35 -8.90 -9.58
CA LYS A 123 -7.06 -9.66 -10.62
C LYS A 123 -6.58 -9.33 -12.04
N ALA A 124 -6.28 -8.06 -12.30
CA ALA A 124 -5.78 -7.63 -13.60
C ALA A 124 -4.41 -8.25 -13.94
N PHE A 125 -3.49 -8.24 -12.98
CA PHE A 125 -2.14 -8.72 -13.22
C PHE A 125 -1.95 -10.22 -12.97
N LEU A 126 -2.79 -10.90 -12.19
CA LEU A 126 -2.60 -12.29 -11.79
C LEU A 126 -2.40 -13.28 -12.98
N PRO A 127 -3.17 -13.20 -14.10
CA PRO A 127 -2.93 -14.07 -15.25
C PRO A 127 -1.52 -13.91 -15.83
N HIS A 128 -1.05 -12.66 -15.94
CA HIS A 128 0.29 -12.34 -16.47
C HIS A 128 1.40 -12.80 -15.52
N LEU A 129 1.17 -12.69 -14.19
CA LEU A 129 2.10 -13.19 -13.18
C LEU A 129 2.24 -14.69 -13.21
N ILE A 130 1.13 -15.42 -13.37
CA ILE A 130 1.13 -16.88 -13.53
C ILE A 130 1.91 -17.27 -14.79
N ALA A 131 1.60 -16.61 -15.91
CA ALA A 131 2.25 -16.86 -17.20
C ALA A 131 3.76 -16.53 -17.19
N SER A 132 4.22 -15.66 -16.30
CA SER A 132 5.64 -15.31 -16.19
C SER A 132 6.52 -16.43 -15.63
N GLY A 133 5.95 -17.41 -14.95
CA GLY A 133 6.66 -18.50 -14.26
C GLY A 133 7.39 -18.08 -12.97
N ASP A 134 7.39 -16.79 -12.62
CA ASP A 134 8.01 -16.24 -11.40
C ASP A 134 7.27 -14.96 -10.98
N GLY A 135 5.99 -15.13 -10.63
CA GLY A 135 5.07 -14.07 -10.27
C GLY A 135 5.18 -13.66 -8.79
N HIS A 136 4.84 -12.40 -8.49
CA HIS A 136 4.71 -11.93 -7.12
C HIS A 136 3.63 -10.84 -6.99
N VAL A 137 2.68 -11.04 -6.10
CA VAL A 137 1.68 -10.04 -5.69
C VAL A 137 2.09 -9.43 -4.36
N ILE A 138 2.19 -8.10 -4.30
CA ILE A 138 2.53 -7.36 -3.09
C ILE A 138 1.41 -6.37 -2.77
N ASN A 139 0.66 -6.63 -1.72
CA ASN A 139 -0.49 -5.84 -1.32
C ASN A 139 -0.21 -5.01 -0.07
N MET A 140 -0.50 -3.70 -0.16
CA MET A 140 -0.27 -2.73 0.90
C MET A 140 -1.46 -2.68 1.85
N SER A 141 -1.32 -3.35 3.01
CA SER A 141 -2.16 -3.15 4.17
C SER A 141 -1.58 -2.02 5.04
N SER A 142 -1.69 -2.10 6.33
CA SER A 142 -1.18 -1.17 7.34
C SER A 142 -1.02 -1.92 8.67
N MET A 143 -0.33 -1.35 9.64
CA MET A 143 -0.48 -1.78 11.03
C MET A 143 -1.95 -1.65 11.48
N PHE A 144 -2.71 -0.71 10.91
CA PHE A 144 -4.16 -0.56 11.13
C PHE A 144 -5.01 -1.65 10.44
N GLY A 145 -4.41 -2.57 9.71
CA GLY A 145 -4.97 -3.87 9.31
C GLY A 145 -4.72 -4.98 10.34
N LEU A 146 -4.19 -4.66 11.53
CA LEU A 146 -3.91 -5.59 12.63
C LEU A 146 -4.74 -5.28 13.87
N PHE A 147 -5.15 -4.03 14.07
CA PHE A 147 -5.95 -3.57 15.20
C PHE A 147 -6.75 -2.32 14.83
N GLY A 148 -7.88 -2.12 15.53
CA GLY A 148 -8.75 -0.97 15.35
C GLY A 148 -8.25 0.26 16.11
N VAL A 149 -8.47 1.44 15.53
CA VAL A 149 -8.13 2.74 16.13
C VAL A 149 -9.34 3.66 16.02
N PRO A 150 -9.77 4.35 17.11
CA PRO A 150 -10.85 5.32 17.05
C PRO A 150 -10.61 6.37 15.94
N GLY A 151 -11.67 6.80 15.28
CA GLY A 151 -11.60 7.75 14.17
C GLY A 151 -11.02 7.21 12.87
N GLN A 152 -10.74 5.90 12.79
CA GLN A 152 -10.13 5.25 11.62
C GLN A 152 -10.95 4.06 11.10
N ALA A 153 -12.24 3.98 11.41
CA ALA A 153 -13.05 2.80 11.12
C ALA A 153 -13.04 2.41 9.63
N ALA A 154 -13.23 3.35 8.71
CA ALA A 154 -13.19 3.11 7.28
C ALA A 154 -11.82 2.57 6.84
N TYR A 155 -10.75 3.24 7.25
CA TYR A 155 -9.37 2.84 6.90
C TYR A 155 -8.99 1.50 7.53
N ASN A 156 -9.32 1.27 8.80
CA ASN A 156 -9.13 -0.02 9.45
C ASN A 156 -9.82 -1.14 8.66
N SER A 157 -11.11 -0.96 8.33
CA SER A 157 -11.90 -1.97 7.60
C SER A 157 -11.25 -2.33 6.28
N ALA A 158 -10.87 -1.34 5.47
CA ALA A 158 -10.20 -1.58 4.19
C ALA A 158 -8.86 -2.33 4.37
N LYS A 159 -8.03 -1.93 5.34
CA LYS A 159 -6.71 -2.56 5.54
C LYS A 159 -6.78 -3.96 6.18
N PHE A 160 -7.81 -4.25 6.99
CA PHE A 160 -8.13 -5.61 7.41
C PHE A 160 -8.60 -6.47 6.23
N ALA A 161 -9.49 -5.92 5.37
CA ALA A 161 -9.97 -6.62 4.18
C ALA A 161 -8.81 -6.96 3.23
N VAL A 162 -7.88 -6.04 2.97
CA VAL A 162 -6.65 -6.30 2.19
C VAL A 162 -5.83 -7.43 2.80
N ARG A 163 -5.68 -7.46 4.11
CA ARG A 163 -4.96 -8.55 4.78
C ARG A 163 -5.64 -9.90 4.55
N GLY A 164 -6.94 -10.00 4.84
CA GLY A 164 -7.70 -11.25 4.67
C GLY A 164 -7.66 -11.74 3.22
N PHE A 165 -7.92 -10.85 2.26
CA PHE A 165 -7.82 -11.13 0.83
C PHE A 165 -6.44 -11.68 0.43
N THR A 166 -5.38 -11.03 0.89
CA THR A 166 -3.99 -11.40 0.54
C THR A 166 -3.58 -12.74 1.16
N GLU A 167 -4.00 -13.00 2.41
CA GLU A 167 -3.71 -14.27 3.09
C GLU A 167 -4.46 -15.44 2.42
N ALA A 168 -5.71 -15.24 1.96
CA ALA A 168 -6.48 -16.23 1.20
C ALA A 168 -5.83 -16.49 -0.17
N LEU A 169 -5.55 -15.43 -0.95
CA LEU A 169 -4.91 -15.54 -2.26
C LEU A 169 -3.59 -16.34 -2.19
N ARG A 170 -2.79 -16.13 -1.16
CA ARG A 170 -1.54 -16.87 -0.97
C ARG A 170 -1.77 -18.38 -0.87
N GLN A 171 -2.83 -18.79 -0.18
CA GLN A 171 -3.18 -20.20 -0.05
C GLN A 171 -3.72 -20.76 -1.37
N GLU A 172 -4.54 -20.00 -2.09
CA GLU A 172 -5.05 -20.37 -3.41
C GLU A 172 -3.92 -20.61 -4.41
N MET A 173 -2.93 -19.71 -4.47
CA MET A 173 -1.76 -19.86 -5.36
C MET A 173 -0.95 -21.11 -5.00
N ALA A 174 -0.77 -21.39 -3.73
CA ALA A 174 -0.06 -22.59 -3.28
C ALA A 174 -0.80 -23.88 -3.60
N LEU A 175 -2.12 -23.92 -3.35
CA LEU A 175 -2.97 -25.10 -3.62
C LEU A 175 -3.08 -25.39 -5.12
N ALA A 176 -3.15 -24.34 -5.95
CA ALA A 176 -3.18 -24.47 -7.41
C ALA A 176 -1.81 -24.77 -8.04
N GLY A 177 -0.73 -24.77 -7.25
CA GLY A 177 0.63 -24.99 -7.76
C GLY A 177 1.14 -23.85 -8.67
N HIS A 178 0.53 -22.65 -8.59
CA HIS A 178 0.95 -21.51 -9.39
C HIS A 178 2.29 -20.93 -8.90
N PRO A 179 3.21 -20.56 -9.81
CA PRO A 179 4.51 -19.99 -9.47
C PRO A 179 4.39 -18.51 -9.08
N VAL A 180 3.47 -18.18 -8.17
CA VAL A 180 3.17 -16.81 -7.72
C VAL A 180 3.32 -16.70 -6.22
N ALA A 181 4.31 -15.93 -5.79
CA ALA A 181 4.44 -15.54 -4.39
C ALA A 181 3.43 -14.43 -4.05
N VAL A 182 2.99 -14.38 -2.78
CA VAL A 182 2.04 -13.37 -2.32
C VAL A 182 2.51 -12.80 -0.98
N THR A 183 2.65 -11.49 -0.91
CA THR A 183 3.13 -10.75 0.28
C THR A 183 2.12 -9.71 0.72
N VAL A 184 1.73 -9.74 1.98
CA VAL A 184 1.03 -8.62 2.63
C VAL A 184 2.02 -7.74 3.39
N VAL A 185 1.91 -6.42 3.22
CA VAL A 185 2.79 -5.44 3.86
C VAL A 185 2.01 -4.63 4.89
N HIS A 186 2.54 -4.52 6.10
CA HIS A 186 1.97 -3.75 7.21
C HIS A 186 2.95 -2.64 7.64
N PRO A 187 2.92 -1.45 7.02
CA PRO A 187 3.70 -0.33 7.51
C PRO A 187 3.13 0.21 8.82
N GLY A 188 4.03 0.65 9.70
CA GLY A 188 3.72 1.58 10.77
C GLY A 188 3.64 3.01 10.24
N TYR A 189 3.98 3.99 11.08
CA TYR A 189 4.02 5.40 10.67
C TYR A 189 5.23 5.67 9.75
N VAL A 190 4.97 5.89 8.46
CA VAL A 190 5.98 6.21 7.46
C VAL A 190 5.83 7.66 7.01
N LYS A 191 6.93 8.42 6.95
CA LYS A 191 6.97 9.82 6.47
C LYS A 191 6.55 9.91 5.01
N THR A 192 5.26 10.18 4.77
CA THR A 192 4.63 10.33 3.45
C THR A 192 3.60 11.46 3.49
N ALA A 193 3.03 11.78 2.33
CA ALA A 193 1.95 12.78 2.25
C ALA A 193 0.57 12.25 2.67
N ILE A 194 0.44 10.97 3.05
CA ILE A 194 -0.85 10.32 3.32
C ILE A 194 -1.70 11.08 4.35
N ALA A 195 -1.10 11.56 5.44
CA ALA A 195 -1.82 12.32 6.45
C ALA A 195 -2.23 13.72 5.96
N ARG A 196 -1.41 14.36 5.14
CA ARG A 196 -1.75 15.68 4.54
C ARG A 196 -2.88 15.56 3.53
N ASN A 197 -2.90 14.46 2.77
CA ASN A 197 -3.88 14.19 1.72
C ASN A 197 -5.12 13.46 2.27
N ALA A 198 -5.14 13.10 3.56
CA ALA A 198 -6.27 12.42 4.18
C ALA A 198 -7.55 13.25 4.07
N GLY A 199 -8.68 12.59 3.81
CA GLY A 199 -10.00 13.15 4.05
C GLY A 199 -10.27 13.26 5.56
N ALA A 200 -11.19 14.12 5.94
CA ALA A 200 -11.62 14.25 7.33
C ALA A 200 -13.12 14.51 7.40
N ALA A 201 -13.80 13.96 8.40
CA ALA A 201 -15.19 14.27 8.69
C ALA A 201 -15.33 15.72 9.18
N GLU A 202 -16.54 16.25 9.11
CA GLU A 202 -16.85 17.59 9.62
C GLU A 202 -16.51 17.69 11.11
N GLY A 203 -15.91 18.83 11.52
CA GLY A 203 -15.48 19.08 12.89
C GLY A 203 -14.16 18.43 13.32
N VAL A 204 -13.52 17.62 12.46
CA VAL A 204 -12.21 17.02 12.79
C VAL A 204 -11.08 18.01 12.56
N ASP A 205 -10.24 18.25 13.57
CA ASP A 205 -9.00 19.04 13.43
C ASP A 205 -7.93 18.21 12.68
N LYS A 206 -7.98 18.31 11.35
CA LYS A 206 -7.02 17.67 10.47
C LYS A 206 -5.59 18.13 10.71
N GLU A 207 -5.36 19.41 11.05
CA GLU A 207 -4.02 19.94 11.25
C GLU A 207 -3.36 19.38 12.50
N ALA A 208 -4.11 19.25 13.59
CA ALA A 208 -3.63 18.56 14.78
C ALA A 208 -3.23 17.12 14.47
N GLY A 209 -4.06 16.39 13.72
CA GLY A 209 -3.78 15.03 13.26
C GLY A 209 -2.48 14.95 12.44
N ILE A 210 -2.26 15.88 11.50
CA ILE A 210 -1.02 15.96 10.70
C ILE A 210 0.21 16.22 11.59
N LYS A 211 0.11 17.16 12.54
CA LYS A 211 1.23 17.45 13.47
C LYS A 211 1.63 16.22 14.26
N VAL A 212 0.65 15.48 14.74
CA VAL A 212 0.90 14.27 15.50
C VAL A 212 1.50 13.18 14.62
N PHE A 213 0.90 12.91 13.45
CA PHE A 213 1.44 11.96 12.50
C PHE A 213 2.92 12.25 12.18
N ASN A 214 3.26 13.52 11.91
CA ASN A 214 4.63 13.93 11.60
C ASN A 214 5.60 13.69 12.77
N ARG A 215 5.12 13.76 14.02
CA ARG A 215 5.94 13.49 15.21
C ARG A 215 6.23 12.01 15.40
N VAL A 216 5.25 11.14 15.14
CA VAL A 216 5.38 9.67 15.32
C VAL A 216 5.94 8.98 14.10
N ALA A 217 5.82 9.54 12.90
CA ALA A 217 6.34 8.98 11.66
C ALA A 217 7.87 9.13 11.60
N ILE A 218 8.57 8.13 12.11
CA ILE A 218 10.05 8.12 12.15
C ILE A 218 10.67 7.34 10.98
N THR A 219 9.92 6.44 10.36
CA THR A 219 10.40 5.63 9.23
C THR A 219 10.32 6.45 7.94
N SER A 220 11.43 6.58 7.20
CA SER A 220 11.40 7.22 5.89
C SER A 220 10.80 6.29 4.82
N ALA A 221 10.24 6.86 3.74
CA ALA A 221 9.70 6.09 2.62
C ALA A 221 10.77 5.18 1.97
N HIS A 222 12.00 5.66 1.82
CA HIS A 222 13.12 4.85 1.30
C HIS A 222 13.48 3.67 2.22
N ARG A 223 13.46 3.87 3.54
CA ARG A 223 13.71 2.77 4.50
C ARG A 223 12.57 1.75 4.43
N ALA A 224 11.33 2.21 4.30
CA ALA A 224 10.17 1.34 4.10
C ALA A 224 10.32 0.52 2.81
N ALA A 225 10.61 1.16 1.68
CA ALA A 225 10.82 0.50 0.39
C ALA A 225 11.89 -0.58 0.47
N ARG A 226 13.07 -0.27 1.01
CA ARG A 226 14.15 -1.26 1.17
C ARG A 226 13.77 -2.43 2.06
N THR A 227 12.99 -2.20 3.13
CA THR A 227 12.48 -3.27 4.00
C THR A 227 11.52 -4.17 3.24
N ILE A 228 10.61 -3.58 2.46
CA ILE A 228 9.65 -4.31 1.62
C ILE A 228 10.40 -5.15 0.58
N LEU A 229 11.30 -4.54 -0.20
CA LEU A 229 12.02 -5.25 -1.27
C LEU A 229 12.90 -6.39 -0.72
N LYS A 230 13.54 -6.20 0.43
CA LYS A 230 14.29 -7.28 1.10
C LYS A 230 13.39 -8.47 1.48
N ALA A 231 12.14 -8.22 1.84
CA ALA A 231 11.19 -9.26 2.16
C ALA A 231 10.58 -9.91 0.90
N VAL A 232 10.31 -9.13 -0.14
CA VAL A 232 9.87 -9.60 -1.46
C VAL A 232 10.92 -10.51 -2.08
N HIS A 233 12.18 -10.12 -2.09
CA HIS A 233 13.29 -10.95 -2.56
C HIS A 233 13.33 -12.33 -1.85
N ARG A 234 12.97 -12.35 -0.56
CA ARG A 234 12.90 -13.58 0.26
C ARG A 234 11.53 -14.28 0.20
N LYS A 235 10.63 -13.84 -0.67
CA LYS A 235 9.25 -14.35 -0.81
C LYS A 235 8.49 -14.47 0.52
N LYS A 236 8.71 -13.50 1.46
CA LYS A 236 8.04 -13.52 2.76
C LYS A 236 6.55 -13.25 2.60
N ALA A 237 5.73 -14.10 3.22
CA ALA A 237 4.26 -13.95 3.19
C ALA A 237 3.77 -12.65 3.85
N ARG A 238 4.48 -12.17 4.89
CA ARG A 238 4.08 -11.00 5.69
C ARG A 238 5.28 -10.13 6.05
N VAL A 239 5.10 -8.82 5.98
CA VAL A 239 6.14 -7.83 6.26
C VAL A 239 5.62 -6.76 7.20
N LEU A 240 6.27 -6.56 8.33
CA LEU A 240 6.05 -5.43 9.24
C LEU A 240 7.15 -4.40 9.00
N VAL A 241 6.77 -3.16 8.68
CA VAL A 241 7.69 -2.06 8.39
C VAL A 241 7.67 -1.05 9.52
N GLY A 242 8.80 -0.90 10.20
CA GLY A 242 8.94 -0.05 11.38
C GLY A 242 8.94 -0.87 12.68
N LEU A 243 9.50 -0.28 13.74
CA LEU A 243 9.50 -0.87 15.08
C LEU A 243 8.11 -0.78 15.72
N ASP A 244 7.39 0.29 15.43
CA ASP A 244 6.02 0.55 15.83
C ASP A 244 5.07 -0.57 15.34
N ALA A 245 5.10 -0.90 14.05
CA ALA A 245 4.30 -1.99 13.50
C ALA A 245 4.58 -3.33 14.21
N ARG A 246 5.84 -3.60 14.54
CA ARG A 246 6.23 -4.82 15.26
C ARG A 246 5.74 -4.83 16.70
N ALA A 247 5.88 -3.70 17.41
CA ALA A 247 5.45 -3.56 18.79
C ALA A 247 3.92 -3.72 18.90
N PHE A 248 3.16 -3.08 18.03
CA PHE A 248 1.70 -3.18 18.02
C PHE A 248 1.22 -4.57 17.56
N ASP A 249 1.88 -5.22 16.61
CA ASP A 249 1.56 -6.60 16.24
C ASP A 249 1.71 -7.55 17.43
N LEU A 250 2.80 -7.41 18.19
CA LEU A 250 3.01 -8.22 19.40
C LEU A 250 1.96 -7.91 20.46
N LEU A 251 1.68 -6.63 20.73
CA LEU A 251 0.68 -6.22 21.72
C LEU A 251 -0.69 -6.82 21.43
N VAL A 252 -1.15 -6.75 20.17
CA VAL A 252 -2.46 -7.27 19.75
C VAL A 252 -2.51 -8.80 19.84
N ARG A 253 -1.42 -9.49 19.58
CA ARG A 253 -1.35 -10.96 19.74
C ARG A 253 -1.42 -11.40 21.18
N VAL A 254 -0.79 -10.65 22.09
CA VAL A 254 -0.80 -10.95 23.53
C VAL A 254 -2.12 -10.55 24.18
N SER A 255 -2.72 -9.44 23.74
CA SER A 255 -3.96 -8.90 24.31
C SER A 255 -4.95 -8.50 23.21
N PRO A 256 -5.65 -9.45 22.58
CA PRO A 256 -6.49 -9.21 21.39
C PRO A 256 -7.62 -8.21 21.60
N THR A 257 -8.12 -8.05 22.81
CA THR A 257 -9.20 -7.10 23.16
C THR A 257 -8.74 -6.01 24.12
N GLY A 258 -7.69 -6.28 24.91
CA GLY A 258 -7.18 -5.36 25.94
C GLY A 258 -6.32 -4.22 25.39
N TYR A 259 -5.78 -4.34 24.16
CA TYR A 259 -4.95 -3.30 23.55
C TYR A 259 -5.64 -1.94 23.51
N GLY A 260 -6.97 -1.91 23.35
CA GLY A 260 -7.77 -0.67 23.33
C GLY A 260 -7.67 0.16 24.60
N ARG A 261 -7.48 -0.49 25.77
CA ARG A 261 -7.27 0.21 27.04
C ARG A 261 -5.92 0.94 27.10
N ILE A 262 -4.93 0.43 26.36
CA ILE A 262 -3.59 1.03 26.26
C ILE A 262 -3.58 2.12 25.20
N LEU A 263 -4.18 1.86 24.03
CA LEU A 263 -4.18 2.78 22.89
C LEU A 263 -5.25 3.90 23.00
N GLY A 264 -6.40 3.60 23.62
CA GLY A 264 -7.50 4.56 23.77
C GLY A 264 -7.07 5.91 24.36
N PRO A 265 -6.37 5.96 25.51
CA PRO A 265 -5.86 7.21 26.07
C PRO A 265 -4.83 7.94 25.19
N MET A 266 -4.05 7.20 24.39
CA MET A 266 -3.09 7.77 23.46
C MET A 266 -3.80 8.42 22.26
N THR A 267 -4.88 7.81 21.79
CA THR A 267 -5.68 8.32 20.65
C THR A 267 -6.69 9.39 21.07
N ALA A 268 -7.27 9.30 22.27
CA ALA A 268 -8.19 10.30 22.81
C ALA A 268 -7.57 11.71 22.89
N ARG A 269 -6.26 11.81 23.14
CA ARG A 269 -5.52 13.09 23.10
C ARG A 269 -5.49 13.72 21.70
N PHE A 270 -5.78 12.96 20.64
CA PHE A 270 -5.87 13.46 19.28
C PHE A 270 -7.28 13.99 18.94
N GLN A 271 -8.30 13.58 19.70
CA GLN A 271 -9.69 13.98 19.52
C GLN A 271 -10.10 15.14 20.46
N SER A 272 -9.45 15.30 21.61
CA SER A 272 -9.83 16.26 22.64
C SER A 272 -9.52 17.74 22.31
N SER A 273 -8.90 18.04 21.20
CA SER A 273 -8.76 19.42 20.69
C SER A 273 -9.96 19.91 19.89
N SER A 274 -11.01 19.08 19.77
CA SER A 274 -12.19 19.32 18.94
C SER A 274 -13.51 19.43 19.75
N ARG A 275 -13.45 19.46 21.09
CA ARG A 275 -14.63 19.72 21.95
C ARG A 275 -14.49 21.02 22.69
#